data_3148ee7fa18be4d1b3442c0396fedcc2
#
_entry.id   3148ee7fa18be4d1b3442c0396fedcc2
#
_cell.length_a   1.000
_cell.length_b   1.000
_cell.length_c   1.000
_cell.angle_alpha   90.00
_cell.angle_beta   90.00
_cell.angle_gamma   90.00
#
_symmetry.space_group_name_H-M   'P 1'
#
loop_
_entity.id
_entity.type
_entity.pdbx_description
1 polymer ?
#
loop_
_entity_poly.entity_id
_entity_poly.type
_entity_poly.pdbx_seq_one_letter_code
_entity_poly.pdbx_strand_id
1 'polypeptide(L)'
;MSSPISVQILGPRIGAEVLKLDLADPLSAPTLQALEAALLRHEALVLHVPDMTPDQHLAIARHFGEAEVHTFYPNLGQGYEQITVIDSKLGDRADMWHHDESFLPSPPIVTMTHARILPPTGGDTCWISMTSAYDALSPQMKQYLDGLSAWHDMNRPMTAALQHGICTHERYVEVVAQNRRQLHPMVRVHPLTGRKALYVSPTYVTHIDGLPQAESLAILAYLHAHCMQVEFLFKHRWTLGDMVIWDNRSVVHNAIMDYAPHQRRMHRASVFAHQQAVAQKHHEQEAACATTV
;
A
#
# COMPACT_ATOMS: atom_id res chain seq x y z
N MET A 1 18.11 -12.22 23.64
CA MET A 1 17.56 -13.38 22.92
C MET A 1 17.76 -13.12 21.43
N SER A 2 18.18 -14.10 20.64
CA SER A 2 18.28 -13.96 19.17
C SER A 2 16.89 -13.76 18.57
N SER A 3 16.77 -12.94 17.52
CA SER A 3 15.51 -12.79 16.76
C SER A 3 15.05 -14.14 16.23
N PRO A 4 13.74 -14.46 16.30
CA PRO A 4 13.21 -15.72 15.75
C PRO A 4 13.23 -15.77 14.22
N ILE A 5 13.52 -14.64 13.54
CA ILE A 5 13.71 -14.56 12.10
C ILE A 5 15.09 -13.99 11.76
N SER A 6 15.61 -14.37 10.61
CA SER A 6 16.82 -13.79 10.02
C SER A 6 16.40 -12.89 8.84
N VAL A 7 16.96 -11.69 8.76
CA VAL A 7 16.61 -10.69 7.76
C VAL A 7 17.85 -10.25 6.99
N GLN A 8 17.77 -10.31 5.66
CA GLN A 8 18.78 -9.76 4.75
C GLN A 8 18.27 -8.42 4.19
N ILE A 9 19.04 -7.36 4.37
CA ILE A 9 18.71 -6.03 3.82
C ILE A 9 18.92 -6.07 2.31
N LEU A 10 17.90 -5.67 1.53
CA LEU A 10 17.94 -5.60 0.07
C LEU A 10 18.27 -4.19 -0.43
N GLY A 11 17.93 -3.17 0.34
CA GLY A 11 18.23 -1.78 0.01
C GLY A 11 18.48 -0.93 1.26
N PRO A 12 19.25 0.16 1.17
CA PRO A 12 19.62 0.97 2.34
C PRO A 12 18.44 1.74 2.97
N ARG A 13 17.35 1.91 2.23
CA ARG A 13 16.19 2.71 2.65
C ARG A 13 14.90 1.90 2.76
N ILE A 14 14.74 0.90 1.90
CA ILE A 14 13.53 0.09 1.79
C ILE A 14 13.89 -1.31 1.28
N GLY A 15 13.14 -2.31 1.73
CA GLY A 15 13.22 -3.69 1.28
C GLY A 15 14.17 -4.55 2.11
N ALA A 16 13.64 -5.66 2.60
CA ALA A 16 14.43 -6.72 3.24
C ALA A 16 13.82 -8.09 2.92
N GLU A 17 14.63 -9.13 2.92
CA GLU A 17 14.22 -10.51 2.74
C GLU A 17 14.26 -11.24 4.07
N VAL A 18 13.17 -11.95 4.40
CA VAL A 18 13.08 -12.83 5.55
C VAL A 18 13.59 -14.20 5.15
N LEU A 19 14.72 -14.61 5.71
CA LEU A 19 15.35 -15.88 5.39
C LEU A 19 14.75 -17.01 6.23
N LYS A 20 14.45 -18.15 5.60
CA LYS A 20 14.09 -19.41 6.26
C LYS A 20 12.84 -19.33 7.15
N LEU A 21 11.78 -18.66 6.67
CA LEU A 21 10.50 -18.74 7.35
C LEU A 21 9.85 -20.10 7.05
N ASP A 22 9.63 -20.90 8.11
CA ASP A 22 8.92 -22.16 8.01
C ASP A 22 7.44 -21.96 8.34
N LEU A 23 6.56 -22.43 7.45
CA LEU A 23 5.10 -22.37 7.60
C LEU A 23 4.49 -23.76 7.86
N ALA A 24 5.29 -24.81 8.09
CA ALA A 24 4.75 -26.13 8.39
C ALA A 24 3.85 -26.13 9.63
N ASP A 25 4.21 -25.33 10.63
CA ASP A 25 3.40 -25.06 11.81
C ASP A 25 2.92 -23.58 11.80
N PRO A 26 1.83 -23.26 12.52
CA PRO A 26 1.41 -21.88 12.72
C PRO A 26 2.54 -21.02 13.30
N LEU A 27 2.74 -19.82 12.73
CA LEU A 27 3.79 -18.92 13.20
C LEU A 27 3.56 -18.55 14.67
N SER A 28 4.62 -18.66 15.48
CA SER A 28 4.57 -18.28 16.88
C SER A 28 4.37 -16.75 17.04
N ALA A 29 3.79 -16.33 18.15
CA ALA A 29 3.64 -14.91 18.44
C ALA A 29 4.97 -14.13 18.41
N PRO A 30 6.12 -14.65 18.94
CA PRO A 30 7.41 -13.99 18.78
C PRO A 30 7.86 -13.86 17.32
N THR A 31 7.56 -14.85 16.45
CA THR A 31 7.88 -14.80 15.02
C THR A 31 7.06 -13.71 14.31
N LEU A 32 5.76 -13.63 14.58
CA LEU A 32 4.87 -12.63 14.03
C LEU A 32 5.26 -11.21 14.49
N GLN A 33 5.61 -11.02 15.77
CA GLN A 33 6.13 -9.75 16.29
C GLN A 33 7.46 -9.37 15.64
N ALA A 34 8.33 -10.32 15.36
CA ALA A 34 9.59 -10.06 14.67
C ALA A 34 9.37 -9.66 13.20
N LEU A 35 8.38 -10.27 12.52
CA LEU A 35 7.96 -9.85 11.16
C LEU A 35 7.43 -8.42 11.17
N GLU A 36 6.57 -8.08 12.14
CA GLU A 36 6.06 -6.72 12.28
C GLU A 36 7.18 -5.70 12.54
N ALA A 37 8.08 -5.99 13.46
CA ALA A 37 9.22 -5.13 13.75
C ALA A 37 10.14 -4.95 12.52
N ALA A 38 10.35 -6.01 11.73
CA ALA A 38 11.09 -5.94 10.49
C ALA A 38 10.36 -5.10 9.43
N LEU A 39 9.03 -5.26 9.29
CA LEU A 39 8.21 -4.46 8.39
C LEU A 39 8.27 -2.97 8.73
N LEU A 40 8.09 -2.61 9.98
CA LEU A 40 8.18 -1.22 10.47
C LEU A 40 9.55 -0.60 10.21
N ARG A 41 10.61 -1.39 10.20
CA ARG A 41 11.97 -0.94 9.94
C ARG A 41 12.29 -0.82 8.46
N HIS A 42 11.84 -1.78 7.64
CA HIS A 42 12.25 -1.92 6.25
C HIS A 42 11.15 -1.58 5.24
N GLU A 43 9.93 -1.30 5.69
CA GLU A 43 8.74 -0.85 4.94
C GLU A 43 8.21 -1.87 3.92
N ALA A 44 9.04 -2.78 3.41
CA ALA A 44 8.66 -3.91 2.57
C ALA A 44 9.50 -5.14 2.90
N LEU A 45 8.84 -6.31 3.01
CA LEU A 45 9.49 -7.60 3.29
C LEU A 45 9.19 -8.60 2.19
N VAL A 46 10.22 -9.29 1.73
CA VAL A 46 10.10 -10.42 0.81
C VAL A 46 10.23 -11.72 1.61
N LEU A 47 9.31 -12.66 1.40
CA LEU A 47 9.30 -13.99 1.97
C LEU A 47 9.21 -15.01 0.83
N HIS A 48 9.99 -16.08 0.85
CA HIS A 48 9.85 -17.19 -0.10
C HIS A 48 9.07 -18.32 0.57
N VAL A 49 7.79 -18.50 0.19
CA VAL A 49 6.82 -19.40 0.84
C VAL A 49 5.96 -20.12 -0.21
N PRO A 50 6.57 -20.99 -1.05
CA PRO A 50 5.93 -21.55 -2.24
C PRO A 50 4.65 -22.33 -1.94
N ASP A 51 4.62 -23.06 -0.81
CA ASP A 51 3.52 -23.95 -0.43
C ASP A 51 2.48 -23.28 0.48
N MET A 52 2.49 -21.94 0.57
CA MET A 52 1.55 -21.20 1.42
C MET A 52 0.10 -21.49 1.07
N THR A 53 -0.66 -21.92 2.07
CA THR A 53 -2.11 -22.12 2.01
C THR A 53 -2.87 -20.79 2.22
N PRO A 54 -4.15 -20.69 1.80
CA PRO A 54 -4.99 -19.53 2.10
C PRO A 54 -5.14 -19.27 3.61
N ASP A 55 -5.21 -20.32 4.44
CA ASP A 55 -5.29 -20.18 5.91
C ASP A 55 -4.03 -19.54 6.48
N GLN A 56 -2.85 -19.95 6.03
CA GLN A 56 -1.57 -19.35 6.44
C GLN A 56 -1.45 -17.90 5.99
N HIS A 57 -1.90 -17.59 4.75
CA HIS A 57 -1.95 -16.22 4.24
C HIS A 57 -2.80 -15.32 5.15
N LEU A 58 -4.04 -15.76 5.46
CA LEU A 58 -4.93 -15.01 6.35
C LEU A 58 -4.45 -14.98 7.80
N ALA A 59 -3.76 -16.03 8.29
CA ALA A 59 -3.19 -16.05 9.64
C ALA A 59 -2.11 -14.97 9.80
N ILE A 60 -1.25 -14.79 8.79
CA ILE A 60 -0.26 -13.70 8.78
C ILE A 60 -0.98 -12.34 8.68
N ALA A 61 -1.97 -12.21 7.80
CA ALA A 61 -2.72 -10.96 7.63
C ALA A 61 -3.39 -10.51 8.94
N ARG A 62 -4.06 -11.41 9.65
CA ARG A 62 -4.77 -11.15 10.92
C ARG A 62 -3.86 -10.70 12.06
N HIS A 63 -2.56 -10.97 11.98
CA HIS A 63 -1.60 -10.43 12.96
C HIS A 63 -1.48 -8.90 12.86
N PHE A 64 -1.57 -8.35 11.65
CA PHE A 64 -1.43 -6.91 11.42
C PHE A 64 -2.75 -6.15 11.61
N GLY A 65 -3.91 -6.82 11.53
CA GLY A 65 -5.22 -6.18 11.64
C GLY A 65 -6.34 -7.02 11.06
N GLU A 66 -7.38 -6.36 10.55
CA GLU A 66 -8.54 -7.00 9.95
C GLU A 66 -8.36 -7.11 8.43
N ALA A 67 -8.35 -8.33 7.91
CA ALA A 67 -8.37 -8.56 6.46
C ALA A 67 -9.80 -8.40 5.94
N GLU A 68 -10.03 -7.46 5.03
CA GLU A 68 -11.35 -7.17 4.48
C GLU A 68 -11.51 -7.70 3.04
N VAL A 69 -12.77 -7.87 2.65
CA VAL A 69 -13.13 -8.27 1.28
C VAL A 69 -13.02 -7.05 0.37
N HIS A 70 -12.20 -7.15 -0.67
CA HIS A 70 -12.05 -6.08 -1.64
C HIS A 70 -13.26 -5.98 -2.57
N THR A 71 -13.79 -4.78 -2.79
CA THR A 71 -15.06 -4.57 -3.52
C THR A 71 -14.93 -4.56 -5.04
N PHE A 72 -13.73 -4.34 -5.59
CA PHE A 72 -13.51 -4.16 -7.03
C PHE A 72 -12.93 -5.36 -7.74
N TYR A 73 -12.22 -6.23 -7.03
CA TYR A 73 -11.54 -7.38 -7.61
C TYR A 73 -12.22 -8.69 -7.19
N PRO A 74 -12.15 -9.74 -8.01
CA PRO A 74 -12.57 -11.07 -7.62
C PRO A 74 -11.74 -11.58 -6.43
N ASN A 75 -12.30 -12.54 -5.69
CA ASN A 75 -11.65 -13.17 -4.55
C ASN A 75 -11.64 -14.71 -4.72
N LEU A 76 -10.97 -15.41 -3.80
CA LEU A 76 -10.87 -16.88 -3.85
C LEU A 76 -12.21 -17.60 -3.61
N GLY A 77 -13.17 -16.96 -2.94
CA GLY A 77 -14.42 -17.61 -2.51
C GLY A 77 -14.20 -18.70 -1.47
N GLN A 78 -15.26 -19.48 -1.20
CA GLN A 78 -15.20 -20.68 -0.35
C GLN A 78 -14.64 -20.45 1.07
N GLY A 79 -14.95 -19.30 1.67
CA GLY A 79 -14.47 -18.91 3.01
C GLY A 79 -13.15 -18.12 3.01
N TYR A 80 -12.62 -17.79 1.83
CA TYR A 80 -11.38 -16.99 1.66
C TYR A 80 -11.64 -15.71 0.88
N GLU A 81 -12.80 -15.10 1.07
CA GLU A 81 -13.23 -13.89 0.35
C GLU A 81 -12.31 -12.69 0.61
N GLN A 82 -11.58 -12.69 1.72
CA GLN A 82 -10.57 -11.67 2.05
C GLN A 82 -9.30 -11.77 1.19
N ILE A 83 -9.11 -12.88 0.46
CA ILE A 83 -8.01 -13.03 -0.49
C ILE A 83 -8.47 -12.63 -1.88
N THR A 84 -8.06 -11.45 -2.29
CA THR A 84 -8.28 -10.90 -3.63
C THR A 84 -7.43 -11.65 -4.65
N VAL A 85 -8.02 -11.96 -5.80
CA VAL A 85 -7.32 -12.54 -6.95
C VAL A 85 -7.06 -11.44 -7.97
N ILE A 86 -5.80 -11.07 -8.17
CA ILE A 86 -5.38 -10.14 -9.22
C ILE A 86 -4.83 -10.98 -10.37
N ASP A 87 -5.56 -11.01 -11.49
CA ASP A 87 -5.23 -11.86 -12.64
C ASP A 87 -5.28 -11.05 -13.95
N SER A 88 -4.15 -10.99 -14.63
CA SER A 88 -4.06 -10.25 -15.89
C SER A 88 -5.00 -10.75 -17.00
N LYS A 89 -5.46 -12.01 -16.94
CA LYS A 89 -6.49 -12.54 -17.87
C LYS A 89 -7.88 -11.95 -17.61
N LEU A 90 -8.11 -11.40 -16.42
CA LEU A 90 -9.36 -10.72 -16.07
C LEU A 90 -9.31 -9.21 -16.36
N GLY A 91 -8.19 -8.72 -16.92
CA GLY A 91 -7.97 -7.30 -17.23
C GLY A 91 -7.51 -6.48 -16.04
N ASP A 92 -7.14 -7.12 -14.94
CA ASP A 92 -6.71 -6.44 -13.72
C ASP A 92 -5.37 -5.73 -13.93
N ARG A 93 -5.32 -4.44 -13.61
CA ARG A 93 -4.17 -3.56 -13.76
C ARG A 93 -3.88 -2.80 -12.48
N ALA A 94 -2.60 -2.69 -12.12
CA ALA A 94 -2.11 -1.90 -10.99
C ALA A 94 -0.81 -1.18 -11.39
N ASP A 95 -0.79 -0.63 -12.63
CA ASP A 95 0.37 -0.07 -13.31
C ASP A 95 0.52 1.45 -13.10
N MET A 96 -0.04 1.96 -12.02
CA MET A 96 0.13 3.37 -11.61
C MET A 96 0.65 3.43 -10.17
N TRP A 97 1.51 4.41 -9.88
CA TRP A 97 2.03 4.62 -8.54
C TRP A 97 0.92 5.03 -7.56
N HIS A 98 0.68 4.21 -6.53
CA HIS A 98 -0.40 4.43 -5.57
C HIS A 98 -0.06 3.93 -4.17
N HIS A 99 -0.73 4.53 -3.17
CA HIS A 99 -1.04 3.86 -1.91
C HIS A 99 -2.33 3.08 -2.13
N ASP A 100 -2.44 1.85 -1.62
CA ASP A 100 -3.69 1.10 -1.70
C ASP A 100 -4.83 1.90 -1.09
N GLU A 101 -5.92 2.02 -1.87
CA GLU A 101 -7.22 2.54 -1.46
C GLU A 101 -7.19 3.87 -0.68
N SER A 102 -6.24 4.76 -1.00
CA SER A 102 -6.12 6.05 -0.32
C SER A 102 -7.33 7.00 -0.52
N PHE A 103 -8.27 6.62 -1.37
CA PHE A 103 -9.58 7.26 -1.52
C PHE A 103 -10.57 6.87 -0.41
N LEU A 104 -10.25 5.93 0.48
CA LEU A 104 -11.06 5.58 1.64
C LEU A 104 -10.76 6.51 2.84
N PRO A 105 -11.73 6.73 3.74
CA PRO A 105 -11.50 7.46 4.99
C PRO A 105 -10.41 6.83 5.86
N SER A 106 -10.39 5.50 5.90
CA SER A 106 -9.39 4.68 6.62
C SER A 106 -8.82 3.65 5.66
N PRO A 107 -7.74 3.98 4.93
CA PRO A 107 -7.10 3.06 4.00
C PRO A 107 -6.45 1.86 4.69
N PRO A 108 -6.18 0.76 3.96
CA PRO A 108 -5.40 -0.36 4.48
C PRO A 108 -4.08 0.10 5.09
N ILE A 109 -3.66 -0.54 6.17
CA ILE A 109 -2.38 -0.24 6.85
C ILE A 109 -1.24 -1.12 6.35
N VAL A 110 -1.53 -2.38 6.02
CA VAL A 110 -0.58 -3.36 5.50
C VAL A 110 -1.24 -4.09 4.34
N THR A 111 -0.49 -4.35 3.30
CA THR A 111 -0.92 -5.23 2.21
C THR A 111 0.12 -6.32 1.99
N MET A 112 -0.34 -7.50 1.63
CA MET A 112 0.54 -8.61 1.28
C MET A 112 0.05 -9.28 0.01
N THR A 113 1.00 -9.64 -0.86
CA THR A 113 0.71 -10.26 -2.15
C THR A 113 1.60 -11.47 -2.36
N HIS A 114 0.99 -12.60 -2.71
CA HIS A 114 1.64 -13.88 -2.95
C HIS A 114 1.58 -14.26 -4.42
N ALA A 115 2.72 -14.65 -5.02
CA ALA A 115 2.84 -14.99 -6.43
C ALA A 115 2.34 -16.41 -6.72
N ARG A 116 1.29 -16.53 -7.56
CA ARG A 116 0.64 -17.82 -7.90
C ARG A 116 0.88 -18.27 -9.35
N ILE A 117 0.92 -17.33 -10.28
CA ILE A 117 1.29 -17.56 -11.68
C ILE A 117 2.15 -16.38 -12.10
N LEU A 118 3.29 -16.67 -12.70
CA LEU A 118 4.22 -15.67 -13.18
C LEU A 118 4.51 -15.84 -14.66
N PRO A 119 4.73 -14.76 -15.39
CA PRO A 119 5.28 -14.80 -16.75
C PRO A 119 6.74 -15.28 -16.71
N PRO A 120 7.29 -15.79 -17.83
CA PRO A 120 8.69 -16.20 -17.89
C PRO A 120 9.67 -15.02 -17.71
N THR A 121 9.22 -13.79 -17.98
CA THR A 121 9.97 -12.54 -17.78
C THR A 121 9.03 -11.38 -17.62
N GLY A 122 9.47 -10.31 -16.93
CA GLY A 122 8.65 -9.14 -16.63
C GLY A 122 7.69 -9.34 -15.44
N GLY A 123 6.78 -8.42 -15.25
CA GLY A 123 5.79 -8.44 -14.16
C GLY A 123 6.37 -8.13 -12.79
N ASP A 124 7.52 -7.46 -12.72
CA ASP A 124 8.14 -7.00 -11.48
C ASP A 124 7.23 -5.99 -10.77
N THR A 125 7.46 -5.78 -9.49
CA THR A 125 6.78 -4.71 -8.73
C THR A 125 7.83 -3.80 -8.11
N CYS A 126 7.51 -2.51 -8.08
CA CYS A 126 8.33 -1.48 -7.49
C CYS A 126 7.64 -0.84 -6.29
N TRP A 127 8.39 -0.54 -5.25
CA TRP A 127 7.97 0.23 -4.07
C TRP A 127 8.87 1.43 -3.89
N ILE A 128 8.32 2.54 -3.42
CA ILE A 128 9.06 3.76 -3.07
C ILE A 128 8.82 4.05 -1.60
N SER A 129 9.91 4.26 -0.85
CA SER A 129 9.86 4.73 0.53
C SER A 129 9.43 6.19 0.59
N MET A 130 8.19 6.44 0.97
CA MET A 130 7.65 7.79 1.12
C MET A 130 8.17 8.47 2.40
N THR A 131 8.65 7.70 3.37
CA THR A 131 9.36 8.21 4.54
C THR A 131 10.73 8.73 4.16
N SER A 132 11.50 7.98 3.36
CA SER A 132 12.81 8.42 2.86
C SER A 132 12.69 9.60 1.92
N ALA A 133 11.65 9.64 1.09
CA ALA A 133 11.36 10.79 0.23
C ALA A 133 11.06 12.04 1.07
N TYR A 134 10.26 11.92 2.15
CA TYR A 134 10.04 13.02 3.09
C TYR A 134 11.34 13.46 3.76
N ASP A 135 12.14 12.51 4.26
CA ASP A 135 13.38 12.80 4.96
C ASP A 135 14.38 13.59 4.09
N ALA A 136 14.38 13.37 2.78
CA ALA A 136 15.25 14.03 1.80
C ALA A 136 14.77 15.44 1.39
N LEU A 137 13.57 15.88 1.75
CA LEU A 137 13.11 17.24 1.50
C LEU A 137 13.89 18.26 2.32
N SER A 138 14.05 19.49 1.78
CA SER A 138 14.60 20.60 2.55
C SER A 138 13.72 20.95 3.76
N PRO A 139 14.30 21.54 4.83
CA PRO A 139 13.53 22.00 5.98
C PRO A 139 12.38 22.96 5.59
N GLN A 140 12.61 23.83 4.62
CA GLN A 140 11.62 24.78 4.12
C GLN A 140 10.43 24.07 3.44
N MET A 141 10.72 23.05 2.62
CA MET A 141 9.67 22.27 1.97
C MET A 141 8.88 21.44 3.01
N LYS A 142 9.55 20.83 3.98
CA LYS A 142 8.89 20.13 5.10
C LYS A 142 7.95 21.07 5.84
N GLN A 143 8.42 22.25 6.21
CA GLN A 143 7.61 23.26 6.89
C GLN A 143 6.43 23.73 6.03
N TYR A 144 6.63 23.89 4.72
CA TYR A 144 5.56 24.28 3.79
C TYR A 144 4.47 23.22 3.67
N LEU A 145 4.84 21.94 3.67
CA LEU A 145 3.89 20.83 3.54
C LEU A 145 3.18 20.48 4.85
N ASP A 146 3.76 20.84 5.99
CA ASP A 146 3.14 20.61 7.29
C ASP A 146 1.81 21.38 7.38
N GLY A 147 0.74 20.66 7.70
CA GLY A 147 -0.62 21.23 7.77
C GLY A 147 -1.38 21.30 6.44
N LEU A 148 -0.73 21.03 5.30
CA LEU A 148 -1.44 20.90 4.02
C LEU A 148 -2.14 19.55 3.91
N SER A 149 -3.31 19.57 3.29
CA SER A 149 -4.08 18.36 2.97
C SER A 149 -4.36 18.30 1.46
N ALA A 150 -4.54 17.09 0.95
CA ALA A 150 -4.89 16.87 -0.45
C ALA A 150 -6.12 15.98 -0.57
N TRP A 151 -6.89 16.21 -1.64
CA TRP A 151 -8.07 15.42 -1.98
C TRP A 151 -7.68 14.17 -2.75
N HIS A 152 -8.18 13.03 -2.30
CA HIS A 152 -8.02 11.72 -2.92
C HIS A 152 -9.37 11.23 -3.43
N ASP A 153 -9.44 10.76 -4.66
CA ASP A 153 -10.65 10.19 -5.25
C ASP A 153 -10.38 9.13 -6.34
N MET A 154 -11.45 8.53 -6.82
CA MET A 154 -11.43 7.51 -7.87
C MET A 154 -11.54 8.08 -9.29
N ASN A 155 -11.65 9.41 -9.48
CA ASN A 155 -11.90 9.97 -10.81
C ASN A 155 -10.78 9.65 -11.80
N ARG A 156 -9.51 9.86 -11.41
CA ARG A 156 -8.38 9.63 -12.32
C ARG A 156 -8.24 8.19 -12.76
N PRO A 157 -8.17 7.18 -11.86
CA PRO A 157 -8.07 5.78 -12.27
C PRO A 157 -9.30 5.30 -13.04
N MET A 158 -10.51 5.73 -12.67
CA MET A 158 -11.72 5.35 -13.37
C MET A 158 -11.84 6.02 -14.74
N THR A 159 -11.38 7.26 -14.90
CA THR A 159 -11.29 7.93 -16.21
C THR A 159 -10.32 7.18 -17.13
N ALA A 160 -9.15 6.76 -16.62
CA ALA A 160 -8.21 5.96 -17.39
C ALA A 160 -8.81 4.60 -17.77
N ALA A 161 -9.50 3.92 -16.85
CA ALA A 161 -10.17 2.65 -17.13
C ALA A 161 -11.26 2.80 -18.21
N LEU A 162 -12.04 3.88 -18.18
CA LEU A 162 -13.05 4.19 -19.21
C LEU A 162 -12.40 4.45 -20.57
N GLN A 163 -11.35 5.27 -20.62
CA GLN A 163 -10.63 5.60 -21.86
C GLN A 163 -9.99 4.36 -22.51
N HIS A 164 -9.53 3.40 -21.72
CA HIS A 164 -8.96 2.14 -22.21
C HIS A 164 -10.00 1.04 -22.45
N GLY A 165 -11.30 1.33 -22.28
CA GLY A 165 -12.38 0.34 -22.48
C GLY A 165 -12.41 -0.78 -21.44
N ILE A 166 -11.78 -0.56 -20.27
CA ILE A 166 -11.72 -1.52 -19.16
C ILE A 166 -13.02 -1.52 -18.35
N CYS A 167 -13.71 -0.37 -18.28
CA CYS A 167 -15.01 -0.25 -17.63
C CYS A 167 -16.02 0.48 -18.52
N THR A 168 -17.32 0.30 -18.22
CA THR A 168 -18.40 1.05 -18.88
C THR A 168 -18.60 2.41 -18.21
N HIS A 169 -19.31 3.33 -18.90
CA HIS A 169 -19.67 4.61 -18.32
C HIS A 169 -20.54 4.48 -17.06
N GLU A 170 -21.48 3.54 -17.06
CA GLU A 170 -22.33 3.24 -15.90
C GLU A 170 -21.48 2.83 -14.69
N ARG A 171 -20.49 1.95 -14.90
CA ARG A 171 -19.58 1.52 -13.84
C ARG A 171 -18.70 2.65 -13.34
N TYR A 172 -18.22 3.54 -14.23
CA TYR A 172 -17.51 4.76 -13.85
C TYR A 172 -18.35 5.62 -12.89
N VAL A 173 -19.60 5.93 -13.30
CA VAL A 173 -20.51 6.78 -12.50
C VAL A 173 -20.80 6.14 -11.13
N GLU A 174 -21.09 4.83 -11.11
CA GLU A 174 -21.36 4.08 -9.89
C GLU A 174 -20.17 4.15 -8.91
N VAL A 175 -18.96 3.80 -9.38
CA VAL A 175 -17.76 3.74 -8.53
C VAL A 175 -17.40 5.11 -7.98
N VAL A 176 -17.44 6.15 -8.81
CA VAL A 176 -17.14 7.52 -8.37
C VAL A 176 -18.18 8.04 -7.37
N ALA A 177 -19.46 7.70 -7.55
CA ALA A 177 -20.52 8.09 -6.64
C ALA A 177 -20.44 7.38 -5.28
N GLN A 178 -20.06 6.09 -5.28
CA GLN A 178 -19.90 5.29 -4.07
C GLN A 178 -18.66 5.68 -3.26
N ASN A 179 -17.60 6.14 -3.93
CA ASN A 179 -16.33 6.49 -3.32
C ASN A 179 -16.15 8.01 -3.29
N ARG A 180 -16.81 8.66 -2.33
CA ARG A 180 -16.68 10.11 -2.16
C ARG A 180 -15.22 10.46 -1.88
N ARG A 181 -14.75 11.57 -2.49
CA ARG A 181 -13.40 12.09 -2.25
C ARG A 181 -13.12 12.25 -0.76
N GLN A 182 -11.89 11.92 -0.36
CA GLN A 182 -11.40 12.03 1.01
C GLN A 182 -10.29 13.08 1.09
N LEU A 183 -10.28 13.80 2.19
CA LEU A 183 -9.22 14.75 2.50
C LEU A 183 -8.22 14.08 3.44
N HIS A 184 -6.96 13.97 3.01
CA HIS A 184 -5.88 13.43 3.82
C HIS A 184 -4.74 14.43 3.98
N PRO A 185 -4.04 14.46 5.13
CA PRO A 185 -2.80 15.21 5.27
C PRO A 185 -1.78 14.78 4.22
N MET A 186 -1.08 15.74 3.60
CA MET A 186 -0.01 15.45 2.63
C MET A 186 1.23 14.84 3.31
N VAL A 187 1.39 15.09 4.60
CA VAL A 187 2.42 14.49 5.45
C VAL A 187 1.72 13.74 6.59
N ARG A 188 1.90 12.43 6.64
CA ARG A 188 1.32 11.58 7.70
C ARG A 188 2.40 11.13 8.68
N VAL A 189 2.08 11.17 9.96
CA VAL A 189 2.92 10.57 11.00
C VAL A 189 2.53 9.10 11.16
N HIS A 190 3.49 8.22 11.00
CA HIS A 190 3.27 6.79 11.18
C HIS A 190 2.99 6.47 12.66
N PRO A 191 1.85 5.83 13.01
CA PRO A 191 1.39 5.74 14.40
C PRO A 191 2.30 4.88 15.30
N LEU A 192 3.07 3.95 14.73
CA LEU A 192 3.92 3.04 15.50
C LEU A 192 5.40 3.47 15.50
N THR A 193 5.89 4.11 14.44
CA THR A 193 7.30 4.50 14.32
C THR A 193 7.54 5.97 14.60
N GLY A 194 6.51 6.81 14.57
CA GLY A 194 6.62 8.27 14.65
C GLY A 194 7.25 8.93 13.41
N ARG A 195 7.68 8.16 12.40
CA ARG A 195 8.27 8.70 11.18
C ARG A 195 7.21 9.41 10.34
N LYS A 196 7.60 10.50 9.71
CA LYS A 196 6.76 11.22 8.74
C LYS A 196 6.93 10.62 7.35
N ALA A 197 5.84 10.51 6.60
CA ALA A 197 5.82 10.03 5.21
C ALA A 197 5.01 10.99 4.34
N LEU A 198 5.42 11.18 3.07
CA LEU A 198 4.59 11.85 2.08
C LEU A 198 3.38 10.98 1.71
N TYR A 199 2.20 11.58 1.63
CA TYR A 199 0.97 10.88 1.27
C TYR A 199 0.33 11.51 0.03
N VAL A 200 1.06 11.44 -1.10
CA VAL A 200 0.82 12.19 -2.34
C VAL A 200 0.92 11.29 -3.59
N SER A 201 0.18 10.17 -3.61
CA SER A 201 0.25 9.26 -4.76
C SER A 201 -0.34 9.89 -6.05
N PRO A 202 0.30 9.69 -7.22
CA PRO A 202 -0.20 10.24 -8.48
C PRO A 202 -1.57 9.72 -8.91
N THR A 203 -1.94 8.51 -8.46
CA THR A 203 -3.18 7.84 -8.88
C THR A 203 -4.42 8.48 -8.29
N TYR A 204 -4.42 8.73 -6.99
CA TYR A 204 -5.63 9.16 -6.28
C TYR A 204 -5.63 10.63 -5.90
N VAL A 205 -4.45 11.27 -5.74
CA VAL A 205 -4.38 12.70 -5.37
C VAL A 205 -4.77 13.58 -6.56
N THR A 206 -5.79 14.41 -6.38
CA THR A 206 -6.30 15.29 -7.42
C THR A 206 -5.82 16.73 -7.28
N HIS A 207 -5.85 17.28 -6.07
CA HIS A 207 -5.41 18.64 -5.79
C HIS A 207 -5.15 18.87 -4.30
N ILE A 208 -4.37 19.89 -3.98
CA ILE A 208 -4.12 20.35 -2.61
C ILE A 208 -5.26 21.25 -2.18
N ASP A 209 -5.82 20.99 -1.01
CA ASP A 209 -6.93 21.77 -0.47
C ASP A 209 -6.53 23.23 -0.21
N GLY A 210 -7.42 24.16 -0.52
CA GLY A 210 -7.21 25.60 -0.30
C GLY A 210 -6.25 26.29 -1.26
N LEU A 211 -5.59 25.58 -2.18
CA LEU A 211 -4.70 26.20 -3.17
C LEU A 211 -5.36 26.38 -4.53
N PRO A 212 -5.01 27.46 -5.27
CA PRO A 212 -5.36 27.59 -6.66
C PRO A 212 -4.83 26.40 -7.49
N GLN A 213 -5.58 26.01 -8.52
CA GLN A 213 -5.26 24.83 -9.33
C GLN A 213 -3.83 24.85 -9.89
N ALA A 214 -3.35 25.99 -10.37
CA ALA A 214 -2.00 26.10 -10.96
C ALA A 214 -0.90 25.84 -9.91
N GLU A 215 -1.05 26.37 -8.70
CA GLU A 215 -0.11 26.14 -7.60
C GLU A 215 -0.14 24.68 -7.15
N SER A 216 -1.34 24.15 -6.94
CA SER A 216 -1.52 22.74 -6.57
C SER A 216 -0.86 21.79 -7.56
N LEU A 217 -1.08 21.97 -8.86
CA LEU A 217 -0.47 21.14 -9.91
C LEU A 217 1.04 21.26 -9.94
N ALA A 218 1.60 22.46 -9.77
CA ALA A 218 3.05 22.66 -9.76
C ALA A 218 3.72 21.96 -8.56
N ILE A 219 3.13 22.07 -7.37
CA ILE A 219 3.63 21.43 -6.14
C ILE A 219 3.53 19.91 -6.25
N LEU A 220 2.39 19.38 -6.69
CA LEU A 220 2.22 17.93 -6.86
C LEU A 220 3.19 17.36 -7.91
N ALA A 221 3.39 18.07 -9.04
CA ALA A 221 4.35 17.66 -10.05
C ALA A 221 5.79 17.60 -9.48
N TYR A 222 6.21 18.60 -8.70
CA TYR A 222 7.49 18.59 -8.01
C TYR A 222 7.61 17.41 -7.06
N LEU A 223 6.60 17.18 -6.19
CA LEU A 223 6.62 16.10 -5.20
C LEU A 223 6.63 14.73 -5.87
N HIS A 224 5.85 14.53 -6.95
CA HIS A 224 5.87 13.28 -7.70
C HIS A 224 7.25 13.01 -8.29
N ALA A 225 7.87 14.02 -8.95
CA ALA A 225 9.22 13.87 -9.49
C ALA A 225 10.26 13.61 -8.39
N HIS A 226 10.14 14.26 -7.24
CA HIS A 226 11.00 14.04 -6.08
C HIS A 226 10.88 12.62 -5.53
N CYS A 227 9.64 12.10 -5.36
CA CYS A 227 9.43 10.75 -4.84
C CYS A 227 9.95 9.65 -5.79
N MET A 228 9.95 9.90 -7.11
CA MET A 228 10.36 8.90 -8.13
C MET A 228 11.90 8.77 -8.28
N GLN A 229 12.69 9.37 -7.40
CA GLN A 229 14.15 9.20 -7.43
C GLN A 229 14.53 7.76 -7.09
N VAL A 230 15.52 7.23 -7.82
CA VAL A 230 15.93 5.82 -7.72
C VAL A 230 16.48 5.44 -6.33
N GLU A 231 16.95 6.43 -5.56
CA GLU A 231 17.46 6.25 -4.20
C GLU A 231 16.38 5.80 -3.19
N PHE A 232 15.11 6.03 -3.51
CA PHE A 232 13.97 5.64 -2.67
C PHE A 232 13.30 4.36 -3.13
N LEU A 233 13.76 3.81 -4.28
CA LEU A 233 13.12 2.70 -4.98
C LEU A 233 13.63 1.35 -4.47
N PHE A 234 12.72 0.43 -4.26
CA PHE A 234 12.95 -1.01 -4.19
C PHE A 234 12.18 -1.68 -5.32
N LYS A 235 12.86 -2.48 -6.13
CA LYS A 235 12.27 -3.28 -7.21
C LYS A 235 12.44 -4.76 -6.90
N HIS A 236 11.34 -5.51 -6.92
CA HIS A 236 11.35 -6.97 -6.73
C HIS A 236 11.02 -7.69 -8.03
N ARG A 237 11.90 -8.60 -8.41
CA ARG A 237 11.65 -9.59 -9.46
C ARG A 237 11.08 -10.84 -8.80
N TRP A 238 9.82 -11.14 -9.12
CA TRP A 238 9.09 -12.22 -8.49
C TRP A 238 9.63 -13.60 -8.85
N THR A 239 9.73 -14.47 -7.87
CA THR A 239 9.85 -15.92 -8.01
C THR A 239 8.53 -16.56 -7.59
N LEU A 240 8.15 -17.67 -8.21
CA LEU A 240 6.91 -18.36 -7.85
C LEU A 240 6.94 -18.75 -6.36
N GLY A 241 5.90 -18.40 -5.64
CA GLY A 241 5.81 -18.61 -4.19
C GLY A 241 6.41 -17.48 -3.34
N ASP A 242 6.93 -16.40 -3.96
CA ASP A 242 7.26 -15.22 -3.18
C ASP A 242 6.01 -14.55 -2.63
N MET A 243 6.08 -14.08 -1.40
CA MET A 243 5.17 -13.13 -0.79
C MET A 243 5.92 -11.85 -0.50
N VAL A 244 5.33 -10.71 -0.88
CA VAL A 244 5.80 -9.40 -0.41
C VAL A 244 4.74 -8.81 0.49
N ILE A 245 5.18 -8.35 1.68
CA ILE A 245 4.37 -7.62 2.66
C ILE A 245 4.90 -6.18 2.69
N TRP A 246 4.01 -5.17 2.60
CA TRP A 246 4.43 -3.78 2.70
C TRP A 246 3.54 -2.96 3.63
N ASP A 247 4.14 -1.95 4.24
CA ASP A 247 3.43 -0.97 5.04
C ASP A 247 2.85 0.12 4.14
N ASN A 248 1.55 0.06 3.88
CA ASN A 248 0.85 0.97 2.98
C ASN A 248 0.83 2.44 3.49
N ARG A 249 1.18 2.65 4.76
CA ARG A 249 1.31 4.00 5.37
C ARG A 249 2.62 4.68 5.00
N SER A 250 3.63 3.89 4.58
CA SER A 250 5.01 4.34 4.35
C SER A 250 5.45 4.25 2.90
N VAL A 251 4.73 3.51 2.03
CA VAL A 251 5.17 3.28 0.65
C VAL A 251 4.07 3.53 -0.37
N VAL A 252 4.47 3.96 -1.57
CA VAL A 252 3.69 3.79 -2.81
C VAL A 252 4.28 2.66 -3.62
N HIS A 253 3.45 2.01 -4.43
CA HIS A 253 3.92 0.91 -5.27
C HIS A 253 3.30 0.94 -6.67
N ASN A 254 3.91 0.16 -7.58
CA ASN A 254 3.52 0.04 -8.98
C ASN A 254 3.90 -1.34 -9.49
N ALA A 255 2.97 -2.05 -10.13
CA ALA A 255 3.22 -3.29 -10.85
C ALA A 255 3.59 -2.99 -12.31
N ILE A 256 4.69 -3.56 -12.79
CA ILE A 256 5.14 -3.36 -14.17
C ILE A 256 4.35 -4.32 -15.08
N MET A 257 3.68 -3.77 -16.11
CA MET A 257 2.81 -4.52 -17.02
C MET A 257 3.50 -4.84 -18.37
N ASP A 258 4.73 -5.34 -18.31
CA ASP A 258 5.62 -5.60 -19.47
C ASP A 258 5.68 -7.07 -19.89
N TYR A 259 4.68 -7.88 -19.53
CA TYR A 259 4.70 -9.33 -19.68
C TYR A 259 3.63 -9.89 -20.63
N ALA A 260 2.86 -9.05 -21.31
CA ALA A 260 1.90 -9.54 -22.31
C ALA A 260 2.60 -10.35 -23.41
N PRO A 261 2.03 -11.45 -23.91
CA PRO A 261 0.66 -11.95 -23.64
C PRO A 261 0.57 -12.95 -22.48
N HIS A 262 1.60 -13.07 -21.64
CA HIS A 262 1.65 -14.06 -20.57
C HIS A 262 0.72 -13.70 -19.40
N GLN A 263 0.29 -14.73 -18.67
CA GLN A 263 -0.54 -14.57 -17.48
C GLN A 263 0.33 -14.27 -16.27
N ARG A 264 -0.15 -13.35 -15.43
CA ARG A 264 0.33 -13.10 -14.07
C ARG A 264 -0.86 -13.15 -13.11
N ARG A 265 -0.78 -14.02 -12.08
CA ARG A 265 -1.81 -14.12 -11.04
C ARG A 265 -1.20 -14.01 -9.67
N MET A 266 -1.76 -13.12 -8.88
CA MET A 266 -1.36 -12.86 -7.49
C MET A 266 -2.55 -13.04 -6.57
N HIS A 267 -2.30 -13.52 -5.35
CA HIS A 267 -3.26 -13.51 -4.26
C HIS A 267 -2.90 -12.41 -3.29
N ARG A 268 -3.81 -11.49 -3.02
CA ARG A 268 -3.58 -10.32 -2.17
C ARG A 268 -4.52 -10.30 -0.97
N ALA A 269 -4.01 -9.96 0.21
CA ALA A 269 -4.81 -9.57 1.35
C ALA A 269 -4.49 -8.12 1.74
N SER A 270 -5.51 -7.28 1.84
CA SER A 270 -5.43 -5.91 2.36
C SER A 270 -5.92 -5.90 3.81
N VAL A 271 -5.11 -5.31 4.69
CA VAL A 271 -5.32 -5.33 6.13
C VAL A 271 -5.61 -3.93 6.63
N PHE A 272 -6.71 -3.78 7.35
CA PHE A 272 -7.17 -2.53 7.94
C PHE A 272 -6.89 -2.50 9.44
N ALA A 273 -6.80 -1.30 10.01
CA ALA A 273 -6.64 -1.15 11.45
C ALA A 273 -7.89 -1.67 12.18
N HIS A 274 -7.69 -2.35 13.31
CA HIS A 274 -8.82 -2.79 14.13
C HIS A 274 -9.75 -1.62 14.48
N GLN A 275 -11.05 -1.78 14.29
CA GLN A 275 -12.05 -0.73 14.52
C GLN A 275 -11.98 -0.13 15.92
N GLN A 276 -11.62 -0.91 16.95
CA GLN A 276 -11.43 -0.44 18.31
C GLN A 276 -10.29 0.59 18.45
N ALA A 277 -9.20 0.45 17.68
CA ALA A 277 -8.09 1.40 17.70
C ALA A 277 -8.45 2.74 17.02
N VAL A 278 -9.36 2.72 16.04
CA VAL A 278 -9.85 3.92 15.35
C VAL A 278 -10.80 4.71 16.24
N ALA A 279 -11.71 4.05 16.96
CA ALA A 279 -12.65 4.69 17.87
C ALA A 279 -11.95 5.38 19.06
N GLN A 280 -10.91 4.77 19.65
CA GLN A 280 -10.12 5.37 20.70
C GLN A 280 -9.40 6.66 20.26
N LYS A 281 -8.82 6.68 19.07
CA LYS A 281 -8.13 7.88 18.53
C LYS A 281 -9.09 9.02 18.21
N HIS A 282 -10.30 8.74 17.73
CA HIS A 282 -11.31 9.79 17.54
C HIS A 282 -11.74 10.40 18.87
N HIS A 283 -11.96 9.61 19.91
CA HIS A 283 -12.28 10.12 21.26
C HIS A 283 -11.12 10.92 21.88
N GLU A 284 -9.87 10.54 21.69
CA GLU A 284 -8.71 11.29 22.17
C GLU A 284 -8.52 12.62 21.43
N GLN A 285 -8.80 12.66 20.12
CA GLN A 285 -8.75 13.91 19.33
C GLN A 285 -9.91 14.86 19.67
N GLU A 286 -11.11 14.35 19.86
CA GLU A 286 -12.25 15.16 20.32
C GLU A 286 -12.04 15.68 21.74
N ALA A 287 -11.47 14.89 22.66
CA ALA A 287 -11.15 15.31 24.01
C ALA A 287 -10.02 16.36 24.04
N ALA A 288 -9.00 16.24 23.19
CA ALA A 288 -7.93 17.23 23.06
C ALA A 288 -8.43 18.57 22.48
N CYS A 289 -9.38 18.53 21.54
CA CYS A 289 -9.99 19.73 20.97
C CYS A 289 -10.93 20.43 21.97
N ALA A 290 -11.61 19.67 22.82
CA ALA A 290 -12.51 20.22 23.87
C ALA A 290 -11.78 20.88 25.06
N THR A 291 -10.47 20.58 25.23
CA THR A 291 -9.66 21.14 26.36
C THR A 291 -8.93 22.43 25.96
N THR A 292 -9.06 22.88 24.69
CA THR A 292 -8.36 24.08 24.14
C THR A 292 -9.32 25.26 23.89
N VAL A 293 -10.52 25.27 24.53
CA VAL A 293 -11.47 26.39 24.50
C VAL A 293 -11.53 27.07 25.84
#